data_aebe48e81b477c3283ba4b6c96229805
#
_entry.id   aebe48e81b477c3283ba4b6c96229805
#
_cell.length_a   1.000
_cell.length_b   1.000
_cell.length_c   1.000
_cell.angle_alpha   90.00
_cell.angle_beta   90.00
_cell.angle_gamma   90.00
#
_symmetry.space_group_name_H-M   'P 1'
#
loop_
_entity.id
_entity.type
_entity.pdbx_description
1 polymer ?
#
loop_
_entity_poly.entity_id
_entity_poly.type
_entity_poly.pdbx_seq_one_letter_code
_entity_poly.pdbx_strand_id
1 'polypeptide(L)'
;MIFAPTIWTLEIDGKPTLAFEALKYREADEIRHQEWLRLELGQRKINHVPLCVADSRLRIRLARPAEMLLYRQAAEANKLSDNHLAYLIELDPVVSFR
;
A
#
# COMPACT_ATOMS: atom_id res chain seq x y z
N MET A 1 -0.46 -29.11 -0.23
CA MET A 1 0.34 -28.05 -0.87
C MET A 1 0.01 -26.71 -0.21
N ILE A 2 1.01 -26.04 0.30
CA ILE A 2 0.84 -24.74 0.94
C ILE A 2 1.14 -23.65 -0.08
N PHE A 3 0.17 -22.78 -0.34
CA PHE A 3 0.39 -21.63 -1.22
C PHE A 3 0.86 -20.46 -0.39
N ALA A 4 2.09 -20.01 -0.63
CA ALA A 4 2.59 -18.80 0.00
C ALA A 4 1.91 -17.59 -0.64
N PRO A 5 1.51 -16.57 0.15
CA PRO A 5 0.97 -15.35 -0.42
C PRO A 5 1.99 -14.66 -1.32
N THR A 6 1.50 -14.04 -2.37
CA THR A 6 2.31 -13.24 -3.29
C THR A 6 2.25 -11.78 -2.86
N ILE A 7 3.33 -11.06 -3.04
CA ILE A 7 3.39 -9.63 -2.73
C ILE A 7 2.99 -8.84 -3.97
N TRP A 8 2.05 -7.93 -3.79
CA TRP A 8 1.50 -7.07 -4.83
C TRP A 8 1.79 -5.62 -4.51
N THR A 9 1.87 -4.80 -5.54
CA THR A 9 2.08 -3.37 -5.38
C THR A 9 0.86 -2.61 -5.89
N LEU A 10 0.43 -1.63 -5.10
CA LEU A 10 -0.58 -0.67 -5.51
C LEU A 10 0.13 0.57 -6.04
N GLU A 11 -0.20 0.94 -7.27
CA GLU A 11 0.22 2.20 -7.87
C GLU A 11 -0.91 3.22 -7.79
N ILE A 12 -0.56 4.45 -7.45
CA ILE A 12 -1.48 5.58 -7.54
C ILE A 12 -0.94 6.50 -8.63
N ASP A 13 -1.73 6.68 -9.67
CA ASP A 13 -1.35 7.49 -10.84
C ASP A 13 0.01 7.10 -11.40
N GLY A 14 0.27 5.80 -11.47
CA GLY A 14 1.50 5.24 -12.01
C GLY A 14 2.67 5.19 -11.04
N LYS A 15 2.51 5.63 -9.79
CA LYS A 15 3.58 5.65 -8.80
C LYS A 15 3.40 4.50 -7.81
N PRO A 16 4.43 3.63 -7.64
CA PRO A 16 4.38 2.60 -6.61
C PRO A 16 4.22 3.23 -5.23
N THR A 17 3.17 2.87 -4.51
CA THR A 17 2.81 3.56 -3.26
C THR A 17 2.82 2.62 -2.07
N LEU A 18 2.23 1.43 -2.19
CA LEU A 18 2.23 0.48 -1.09
C LEU A 18 2.25 -0.96 -1.60
N ALA A 19 2.67 -1.87 -0.72
CA ALA A 19 2.74 -3.29 -1.01
C ALA A 19 1.94 -4.07 0.04
N PHE A 20 1.40 -5.20 -0.37
CA PHE A 20 0.60 -6.07 0.50
C PHE A 20 0.60 -7.50 -0.05
N GLU A 21 0.15 -8.45 0.77
CA GLU A 21 0.08 -9.85 0.38
C GLU A 21 -1.33 -10.24 -0.04
N ALA A 22 -1.42 -11.08 -1.08
CA ALA A 22 -2.66 -11.73 -1.49
C ALA A 22 -2.31 -13.01 -2.24
N LEU A 23 -3.22 -13.99 -2.24
CA LEU A 23 -2.96 -15.28 -2.85
C LEU A 23 -2.99 -15.22 -4.37
N LYS A 24 -3.85 -14.38 -4.94
CA LYS A 24 -4.02 -14.26 -6.39
C LYS A 24 -4.46 -12.87 -6.79
N TYR A 25 -4.34 -12.57 -8.08
CA TYR A 25 -4.65 -11.25 -8.61
C TYR A 25 -6.06 -10.76 -8.27
N ARG A 26 -7.07 -11.62 -8.40
CA ARG A 26 -8.45 -11.23 -8.11
C ARG A 26 -8.59 -10.71 -6.68
N GLU A 27 -7.98 -11.41 -5.72
CA GLU A 27 -8.00 -11.01 -4.33
C GLU A 27 -7.25 -9.70 -4.13
N ALA A 28 -6.09 -9.56 -4.77
CA ALA A 28 -5.31 -8.33 -4.71
C ALA A 28 -6.08 -7.15 -5.32
N ASP A 29 -6.73 -7.38 -6.46
CA ASP A 29 -7.46 -6.33 -7.17
C ASP A 29 -8.68 -5.84 -6.38
N GLU A 30 -9.30 -6.69 -5.58
CA GLU A 30 -10.42 -6.29 -4.76
C GLU A 30 -10.07 -5.19 -3.75
N ILE A 31 -8.82 -5.14 -3.31
CA ILE A 31 -8.42 -4.17 -2.30
C ILE A 31 -8.53 -2.73 -2.81
N ARG A 32 -8.28 -2.50 -4.09
CA ARG A 32 -8.36 -1.15 -4.66
C ARG A 32 -9.80 -0.63 -4.75
N HIS A 33 -10.79 -1.52 -4.59
CA HIS A 33 -12.20 -1.16 -4.61
C HIS A 33 -12.76 -0.92 -3.20
N GLN A 34 -11.95 -1.13 -2.16
CA GLN A 34 -12.42 -0.95 -0.80
C GLN A 34 -12.45 0.54 -0.43
N GLU A 35 -13.57 0.97 0.11
CA GLU A 35 -13.74 2.35 0.51
C GLU A 35 -12.72 2.76 1.59
N TRP A 36 -12.44 1.85 2.54
CA TRP A 36 -11.49 2.15 3.62
C TRP A 36 -10.09 2.47 3.08
N LEU A 37 -9.70 1.84 1.96
CA LEU A 37 -8.39 2.10 1.35
C LEU A 37 -8.31 3.53 0.81
N ARG A 38 -9.33 3.96 0.08
CA ARG A 38 -9.36 5.33 -0.44
C ARG A 38 -9.39 6.37 0.67
N LEU A 39 -10.11 6.08 1.76
CA LEU A 39 -10.14 6.96 2.92
C LEU A 39 -8.76 7.05 3.58
N GLU A 40 -8.09 5.92 3.78
CA GLU A 40 -6.74 5.92 4.35
C GLU A 40 -5.75 6.67 3.46
N LEU A 41 -5.74 6.39 2.17
CA LEU A 41 -4.85 7.06 1.22
C LEU A 41 -5.12 8.56 1.11
N GLY A 42 -6.36 8.97 1.26
CA GLY A 42 -6.74 10.38 1.27
C GLY A 42 -6.25 11.11 2.51
N GLN A 43 -6.03 10.40 3.62
CA GLN A 43 -5.54 10.96 4.86
C GLN A 43 -4.01 10.96 4.95
N ARG A 44 -3.33 10.14 4.15
CA ARG A 44 -1.86 10.09 4.11
C ARG A 44 -1.35 11.11 3.11
N LYS A 45 -0.24 11.76 3.45
CA LYS A 45 0.28 12.87 2.65
C LYS A 45 1.78 12.73 2.41
N ILE A 46 2.21 13.27 1.26
CA ILE A 46 3.61 13.53 0.96
C ILE A 46 3.71 15.00 0.61
N ASN A 47 4.60 15.75 1.29
CA ASN A 47 4.76 17.20 1.07
C ASN A 47 3.41 17.93 1.14
N HIS A 48 2.57 17.53 2.11
CA HIS A 48 1.23 18.09 2.36
C HIS A 48 0.20 17.79 1.26
N VAL A 49 0.53 16.90 0.31
CA VAL A 49 -0.40 16.48 -0.76
C VAL A 49 -0.95 15.10 -0.44
N PRO A 50 -2.27 14.92 -0.41
CA PRO A 50 -2.86 13.59 -0.20
C PRO A 50 -2.39 12.59 -1.25
N LEU A 51 -2.18 11.33 -0.85
CA LEU A 51 -1.77 10.26 -1.77
C LEU A 51 -2.84 9.93 -2.80
N CYS A 52 -4.10 10.09 -2.42
CA CYS A 52 -5.24 9.73 -3.27
C CYS A 52 -6.30 10.82 -3.18
N VAL A 53 -6.79 11.22 -4.32
CA VAL A 53 -7.95 12.11 -4.45
C VAL A 53 -9.02 11.39 -5.28
N ALA A 54 -10.19 12.00 -5.46
CA ALA A 54 -11.31 11.36 -6.15
C ALA A 54 -10.97 10.86 -7.56
N ASP A 55 -10.11 11.59 -8.27
CA ASP A 55 -9.71 11.27 -9.65
C ASP A 55 -8.52 10.31 -9.74
N SER A 56 -7.92 9.95 -8.61
CA SER A 56 -6.72 9.10 -8.62
C SER A 56 -7.02 7.72 -9.18
N ARG A 57 -6.10 7.23 -10.02
CA ARG A 57 -6.19 5.90 -10.60
C ARG A 57 -5.38 4.92 -9.78
N LEU A 58 -6.05 3.90 -9.28
CA LEU A 58 -5.42 2.84 -8.51
C LEU A 58 -5.22 1.63 -9.40
N ARG A 59 -4.00 1.10 -9.41
CA ARG A 59 -3.65 -0.07 -10.20
C ARG A 59 -2.89 -1.06 -9.35
N ILE A 60 -3.21 -2.35 -9.52
CA ILE A 60 -2.55 -3.46 -8.84
C ILE A 60 -1.66 -4.21 -9.83
N ARG A 61 -0.44 -4.52 -9.41
CA ARG A 61 0.47 -5.37 -10.18
C ARG A 61 1.34 -6.20 -9.24
N LEU A 62 2.03 -7.18 -9.78
CA LEU A 62 3.02 -7.93 -9.01
C LEU A 62 4.11 -6.98 -8.52
N ALA A 63 4.56 -7.18 -7.28
CA ALA A 63 5.65 -6.40 -6.73
C ALA A 63 6.96 -6.76 -7.43
N ARG A 64 7.82 -5.77 -7.62
CA ARG A 64 9.18 -5.96 -8.11
C ARG A 64 10.06 -6.41 -6.95
N PRO A 65 11.24 -7.01 -7.21
CA PRO A 65 12.12 -7.49 -6.13
C PRO A 65 12.43 -6.46 -5.06
N ALA A 66 12.69 -5.22 -5.42
CA ALA A 66 12.97 -4.15 -4.46
C ALA A 66 11.75 -3.85 -3.57
N GLU A 67 10.56 -3.90 -4.15
CA GLU A 67 9.31 -3.68 -3.42
C GLU A 67 9.00 -4.83 -2.47
N MET A 68 9.27 -6.06 -2.92
CA MET A 68 9.13 -7.25 -2.08
C MET A 68 10.06 -7.18 -0.87
N LEU A 69 11.28 -6.72 -1.07
CA LEU A 69 12.25 -6.56 0.00
C LEU A 69 11.77 -5.53 1.03
N LEU A 70 11.27 -4.38 0.57
CA LEU A 70 10.73 -3.35 1.45
C LEU A 70 9.54 -3.87 2.26
N TYR A 71 8.66 -4.63 1.63
CA TYR A 71 7.53 -5.24 2.34
C TYR A 71 8.00 -6.18 3.43
N ARG A 72 8.95 -7.07 3.12
CA ARG A 72 9.48 -8.03 4.09
C ARG A 72 10.18 -7.35 5.25
N GLN A 73 10.95 -6.31 4.96
CA GLN A 73 11.62 -5.53 5.99
C GLN A 73 10.61 -4.85 6.93
N ALA A 74 9.55 -4.29 6.37
CA ALA A 74 8.49 -3.68 7.18
C ALA A 74 7.77 -4.72 8.05
N ALA A 75 7.50 -5.89 7.49
CA ALA A 75 6.85 -6.98 8.23
C ALA A 75 7.71 -7.45 9.40
N GLU A 76 9.02 -7.67 9.16
CA GLU A 76 9.95 -8.10 10.20
C GLU A 76 10.11 -7.07 11.31
N ALA A 77 10.03 -5.79 10.96
CA ALA A 77 10.16 -4.69 11.91
C ALA A 77 8.82 -4.30 12.57
N ASN A 78 7.74 -5.03 12.32
CA ASN A 78 6.38 -4.71 12.79
C ASN A 78 5.94 -3.31 12.38
N LYS A 79 6.28 -2.91 11.17
CA LYS A 79 5.95 -1.59 10.63
C LYS A 79 4.83 -1.60 9.60
N LEU A 80 4.14 -2.74 9.43
CA LEU A 80 2.95 -2.78 8.58
C LEU A 80 1.82 -2.01 9.26
N SER A 81 0.98 -1.40 8.45
CA SER A 81 -0.22 -0.73 8.95
C SER A 81 -1.19 -1.76 9.57
N ASP A 82 -2.24 -1.29 10.24
CA ASP A 82 -3.26 -2.16 10.82
C ASP A 82 -3.90 -3.09 9.79
N ASN A 83 -3.89 -2.71 8.53
CA ASN A 83 -4.41 -3.50 7.42
C ASN A 83 -3.32 -4.28 6.70
N HIS A 84 -2.15 -4.46 7.32
CA HIS A 84 -0.99 -5.20 6.78
C HIS A 84 -0.46 -4.61 5.48
N LEU A 85 -0.45 -3.30 5.36
CA LEU A 85 0.10 -2.59 4.21
C LEU A 85 1.49 -2.04 4.54
N ALA A 86 2.42 -2.18 3.60
CA ALA A 86 3.73 -1.54 3.69
C ALA A 86 3.79 -0.37 2.73
N TYR A 87 4.03 0.82 3.23
CA TYR A 87 4.21 1.99 2.37
C TYR A 87 5.61 1.97 1.76
N LEU A 88 5.67 2.13 0.44
CA LEU A 88 6.92 2.11 -0.33
C LEU A 88 7.57 3.50 -0.42
N ILE A 89 6.93 4.49 0.14
CA ILE A 89 7.31 5.89 0.07
C ILE A 89 7.35 6.45 1.48
N GLU A 90 8.10 7.54 1.64
CA GLU A 90 8.19 8.21 2.92
C GLU A 90 7.03 9.20 3.08
N LEU A 91 6.16 8.92 4.05
CA LEU A 91 5.01 9.75 4.33
C LEU A 91 5.39 10.93 5.24
N ASP A 92 4.61 12.02 5.15
CA ASP A 92 4.71 13.09 6.12
C ASP A 92 4.41 12.56 7.52
N PRO A 93 5.10 13.03 8.54
CA PRO A 93 4.81 12.62 9.91
C PRO A 93 3.41 13.04 10.32
N VAL A 94 2.75 12.18 11.10
CA VAL A 94 1.47 12.51 11.71
C VAL A 94 1.75 13.47 12.85
N VAL A 95 1.23 14.70 12.74
CA VAL A 95 1.37 15.70 13.79
C VAL A 95 0.19 15.56 14.74
N SER A 96 0.53 15.16 15.97
CA SER A 96 -0.45 15.08 17.06
C SER A 96 -0.40 16.35 17.86
N PHE A 97 -1.47 17.09 17.89
CA PHE A 97 -1.61 18.25 18.78
C PHE A 97 -2.22 17.78 20.09
N ARG A 98 -1.64 18.22 21.15
CA ARG A 98 -2.16 17.97 22.49
C ARG A 98 -2.61 19.27 23.11
#